data_659136d346029037fa4f3a1b797ca32a
#
_entry.id   659136d346029037fa4f3a1b797ca32a
#
_cell.length_a   1.000
_cell.length_b   1.000
_cell.length_c   1.000
_cell.angle_alpha   90.00
_cell.angle_beta   90.00
_cell.angle_gamma   90.00
#
_symmetry.space_group_name_H-M   'P 1'
#
loop_
_entity.id
_entity.type
_entity.pdbx_description
1 polymer ?
#
loop_
_entity_poly.entity_id
_entity_poly.type
_entity_poly.pdbx_seq_one_letter_code
_entity_poly.pdbx_strand_id
1 'polypeptide(L)'
;MSDKTVIGVDPVNGRSKLTYVDHAGPASYTTGGESWPQQNAYGGPNSVGLNDIAWCSGGYTEDGLYFVVPVYGGTGALKATIKLKWYSIGTLTEVSAGTNLSASYLRLAVLGG
;
A
#
# COMPACT_ATOMS: atom_id res chain seq x y z
N MET A 1 -2.01 5.39 9.26
CA MET A 1 -1.55 4.31 8.44
C MET A 1 -0.92 3.22 9.25
N SER A 2 -1.23 2.02 8.95
CA SER A 2 -0.86 0.99 9.87
C SER A 2 -0.57 -0.30 9.15
N ASP A 3 0.68 -0.43 8.75
CA ASP A 3 1.17 -1.72 8.35
C ASP A 3 1.20 -2.60 9.58
N LYS A 4 0.57 -3.75 9.52
CA LYS A 4 0.53 -4.63 10.67
C LYS A 4 1.84 -5.38 10.81
N THR A 5 2.33 -5.97 9.74
CA THR A 5 3.52 -6.80 9.81
C THR A 5 4.17 -6.89 8.44
N VAL A 6 5.46 -6.73 8.39
CA VAL A 6 6.27 -7.16 7.25
C VAL A 6 6.51 -8.66 7.42
N ILE A 7 5.98 -9.47 6.50
CA ILE A 7 5.97 -10.92 6.63
C ILE A 7 7.26 -11.54 6.09
N GLY A 8 7.77 -11.00 4.99
CA GLY A 8 8.98 -11.52 4.40
C GLY A 8 9.55 -10.56 3.39
N VAL A 9 10.85 -10.69 3.13
CA VAL A 9 11.56 -9.92 2.13
C VAL A 9 12.45 -10.87 1.36
N ASP A 10 12.18 -11.02 0.07
CA ASP A 10 12.96 -11.91 -0.80
C ASP A 10 13.72 -11.10 -1.84
N PRO A 11 15.04 -11.28 -1.99
CA PRO A 11 15.78 -10.68 -3.10
C PRO A 11 15.35 -11.33 -4.41
N VAL A 12 15.05 -10.51 -5.42
CA VAL A 12 14.61 -10.99 -6.72
C VAL A 12 15.74 -11.05 -7.71
N ASN A 13 16.59 -10.02 -7.77
CA ASN A 13 17.70 -9.97 -8.72
C ASN A 13 18.89 -9.15 -8.18
N GLY A 14 19.20 -9.26 -6.90
CA GLY A 14 20.31 -8.56 -6.27
C GLY A 14 20.01 -7.11 -5.86
N ARG A 15 19.19 -6.39 -6.62
CA ARG A 15 18.79 -5.00 -6.31
C ARG A 15 17.35 -4.89 -5.87
N SER A 16 16.48 -5.68 -6.47
CA SER A 16 15.06 -5.65 -6.16
C SER A 16 14.73 -6.59 -5.03
N LYS A 17 13.77 -6.20 -4.22
CA LYS A 17 13.27 -6.98 -3.10
C LYS A 17 11.77 -7.14 -3.23
N LEU A 18 11.26 -8.31 -2.89
CA LEU A 18 9.84 -8.57 -2.78
C LEU A 18 9.47 -8.63 -1.31
N THR A 19 8.64 -7.70 -0.87
CA THR A 19 8.22 -7.57 0.53
C THR A 19 6.74 -7.88 0.65
N TYR A 20 6.38 -8.72 1.61
CA TYR A 20 4.98 -9.02 1.92
C TYR A 20 4.62 -8.30 3.21
N VAL A 21 3.46 -7.65 3.23
CA VAL A 21 3.00 -6.89 4.39
C VAL A 21 1.50 -7.04 4.58
N ASP A 22 1.06 -7.19 5.82
CA ASP A 22 -0.34 -7.06 6.17
C ASP A 22 -0.62 -5.59 6.46
N HIS A 23 -1.41 -4.98 5.60
CA HIS A 23 -1.72 -3.56 5.64
C HIS A 23 -3.16 -3.35 6.09
N ALA A 24 -3.34 -2.56 7.15
CA ALA A 24 -4.67 -2.12 7.59
C ALA A 24 -4.94 -0.73 7.02
N GLY A 25 -6.20 -0.46 6.72
CA GLY A 25 -6.61 0.82 6.17
C GLY A 25 -6.43 1.98 7.13
N PRO A 26 -6.52 3.20 6.63
CA PRO A 26 -6.40 4.40 7.46
C PRO A 26 -7.65 4.61 8.32
N ALA A 27 -7.46 5.27 9.46
CA ALA A 27 -8.59 5.64 10.32
C ALA A 27 -9.48 6.69 9.66
N SER A 28 -8.95 7.47 8.73
CA SER A 28 -9.69 8.47 7.97
C SER A 28 -9.19 8.48 6.53
N TYR A 29 -9.98 7.96 5.61
CA TYR A 29 -9.60 7.83 4.23
C TYR A 29 -9.51 9.20 3.53
N THR A 30 -8.51 9.37 2.68
CA THR A 30 -8.34 10.57 1.85
C THR A 30 -8.72 10.24 0.40
N THR A 31 -9.61 11.04 -0.17
CA THR A 31 -10.00 10.89 -1.57
C THR A 31 -8.76 10.93 -2.48
N GLY A 32 -8.70 10.00 -3.42
CA GLY A 32 -7.55 9.84 -4.30
C GLY A 32 -6.55 8.82 -3.82
N GLY A 33 -6.69 8.33 -2.60
CA GLY A 33 -5.88 7.27 -2.04
C GLY A 33 -5.05 7.69 -0.84
N GLU A 34 -4.73 6.74 0.02
CA GLU A 34 -3.81 6.94 1.12
C GLU A 34 -2.37 6.88 0.61
N SER A 35 -1.50 7.73 1.15
CA SER A 35 -0.07 7.65 0.86
C SER A 35 0.52 6.48 1.62
N TRP A 36 1.19 5.57 0.91
CA TRP A 36 1.73 4.35 1.49
C TRP A 36 2.93 3.87 0.68
N PRO A 37 3.93 3.21 1.28
CA PRO A 37 4.18 3.10 2.71
C PRO A 37 4.68 4.40 3.31
N GLN A 38 4.73 4.47 4.65
CA GLN A 38 5.18 5.69 5.32
C GLN A 38 6.65 5.96 5.00
N GLN A 39 6.96 7.20 4.61
CA GLN A 39 8.32 7.62 4.35
C GLN A 39 9.07 7.81 5.67
N ASN A 40 10.33 7.38 5.71
CA ASN A 40 11.20 7.64 6.84
C ASN A 40 11.50 9.14 6.93
N ALA A 41 11.32 9.73 8.12
CA ALA A 41 11.51 11.17 8.35
C ALA A 41 12.95 11.62 8.15
N TYR A 42 13.90 10.72 8.27
CA TYR A 42 15.34 11.03 8.17
C TYR A 42 15.94 10.61 6.83
N GLY A 43 15.09 10.24 5.86
CA GLY A 43 15.53 9.68 4.60
C GLY A 43 15.80 8.18 4.71
N GLY A 44 16.26 7.58 3.62
CA GLY A 44 16.48 6.15 3.57
C GLY A 44 15.22 5.38 3.22
N PRO A 45 15.18 4.06 3.49
CA PRO A 45 14.04 3.22 3.12
C PRO A 45 12.75 3.66 3.78
N ASN A 46 11.63 3.41 3.08
CA ASN A 46 10.29 3.62 3.64
C ASN A 46 9.96 2.56 4.70
N SER A 47 8.74 2.59 5.24
CA SER A 47 8.34 1.72 6.36
C SER A 47 8.36 0.23 6.03
N VAL A 48 8.39 -0.14 4.75
CA VAL A 48 8.52 -1.55 4.34
C VAL A 48 9.94 -1.91 3.92
N GLY A 49 10.91 -1.03 4.13
CA GLY A 49 12.32 -1.31 3.88
C GLY A 49 12.78 -1.12 2.45
N LEU A 50 12.03 -0.37 1.64
CA LEU A 50 12.37 -0.14 0.24
C LEU A 50 12.70 1.34 0.01
N ASN A 51 13.65 1.62 -0.89
CA ASN A 51 13.98 2.99 -1.28
C ASN A 51 13.01 3.51 -2.35
N ASP A 52 12.47 2.60 -3.15
CA ASP A 52 11.46 2.94 -4.16
C ASP A 52 10.56 1.73 -4.39
N ILE A 53 9.41 1.98 -5.00
CA ILE A 53 8.42 0.95 -5.28
C ILE A 53 8.23 0.87 -6.80
N ALA A 54 8.49 -0.31 -7.34
CA ALA A 54 8.25 -0.60 -8.74
C ALA A 54 6.83 -1.14 -8.96
N TRP A 55 6.31 -1.91 -8.01
CA TRP A 55 5.04 -2.60 -8.16
C TRP A 55 4.44 -2.95 -6.80
N CYS A 56 3.13 -2.91 -6.71
CA CYS A 56 2.37 -3.34 -5.55
C CYS A 56 1.14 -4.11 -6.02
N SER A 57 0.83 -5.22 -5.37
CA SER A 57 -0.23 -6.11 -5.83
C SER A 57 -1.64 -5.54 -5.70
N GLY A 58 -1.90 -4.71 -4.68
CA GLY A 58 -3.28 -4.40 -4.33
C GLY A 58 -4.02 -5.65 -3.88
N GLY A 59 -5.33 -5.64 -3.96
CA GLY A 59 -6.15 -6.83 -3.70
C GLY A 59 -7.38 -6.55 -2.86
N TYR A 60 -8.05 -7.64 -2.46
CA TYR A 60 -9.27 -7.60 -1.64
C TYR A 60 -8.93 -7.69 -0.16
N THR A 61 -9.70 -6.98 0.67
CA THR A 61 -9.55 -7.07 2.11
C THR A 61 -10.09 -8.41 2.63
N GLU A 62 -9.60 -8.84 3.79
CA GLU A 62 -9.96 -10.11 4.39
C GLU A 62 -11.46 -10.18 4.76
N ASP A 63 -12.06 -9.04 5.12
CA ASP A 63 -13.49 -8.97 5.44
C ASP A 63 -14.41 -8.98 4.22
N GLY A 64 -13.85 -8.89 3.01
CA GLY A 64 -14.61 -8.91 1.77
C GLY A 64 -15.38 -7.64 1.46
N LEU A 65 -15.12 -6.55 2.16
CA LEU A 65 -15.87 -5.29 2.01
C LEU A 65 -15.24 -4.33 1.00
N TYR A 66 -13.93 -4.40 0.81
CA TYR A 66 -13.19 -3.43 0.01
C TYR A 66 -12.17 -4.12 -0.88
N PHE A 67 -11.77 -3.40 -1.94
CA PHE A 67 -10.57 -3.75 -2.70
C PHE A 67 -9.68 -2.53 -2.86
N VAL A 68 -8.38 -2.76 -2.98
CA VAL A 68 -7.36 -1.72 -2.98
C VAL A 68 -6.64 -1.75 -4.32
N VAL A 69 -6.50 -0.58 -4.94
CA VAL A 69 -5.82 -0.41 -6.21
C VAL A 69 -4.62 0.51 -6.01
N PRO A 70 -3.39 0.07 -6.34
CA PRO A 70 -2.23 0.94 -6.24
C PRO A 70 -2.23 1.97 -7.38
N VAL A 71 -1.83 3.19 -7.08
CA VAL A 71 -1.67 4.27 -8.04
C VAL A 71 -0.27 4.82 -7.89
N TYR A 72 0.52 4.75 -8.95
CA TYR A 72 1.95 5.04 -8.87
C TYR A 72 2.28 6.54 -9.06
N GLY A 73 1.30 7.35 -9.41
CA GLY A 73 1.43 8.80 -9.36
C GLY A 73 2.28 9.44 -10.47
N GLY A 74 2.59 8.71 -11.54
CA GLY A 74 3.34 9.30 -12.63
C GLY A 74 3.86 8.25 -13.58
N THR A 75 4.33 8.70 -14.74
CA THR A 75 4.81 7.79 -15.79
C THR A 75 6.29 7.51 -15.60
N GLY A 76 6.62 6.24 -15.38
CA GLY A 76 8.00 5.75 -15.41
C GLY A 76 8.88 6.09 -14.22
N ALA A 77 8.38 6.84 -13.26
CA ALA A 77 9.19 7.21 -12.09
C ALA A 77 8.95 6.24 -10.93
N LEU A 78 10.04 5.73 -10.38
CA LEU A 78 9.98 4.95 -9.14
C LEU A 78 9.81 5.90 -7.96
N LYS A 79 8.95 5.55 -7.03
CA LYS A 79 8.61 6.37 -5.86
C LYS A 79 8.82 5.60 -4.59
N ALA A 80 9.26 6.28 -3.54
CA ALA A 80 9.33 5.69 -2.21
C ALA A 80 7.94 5.48 -1.61
N THR A 81 6.95 6.23 -2.07
CA THR A 81 5.55 6.09 -1.65
C THR A 81 4.64 6.12 -2.87
N ILE A 82 3.53 5.43 -2.77
CA ILE A 82 2.47 5.40 -3.78
C ILE A 82 1.15 5.73 -3.11
N LYS A 83 0.08 5.79 -3.89
CA LYS A 83 -1.28 5.94 -3.37
C LYS A 83 -1.98 4.59 -3.41
N LEU A 84 -2.70 4.25 -2.36
CA LEU A 84 -3.59 3.10 -2.34
C LEU A 84 -5.02 3.61 -2.33
N LYS A 85 -5.73 3.40 -3.42
CA LYS A 85 -7.15 3.78 -3.54
C LYS A 85 -8.02 2.63 -3.06
N TRP A 86 -8.96 2.94 -2.21
CA TRP A 86 -9.88 1.97 -1.63
C TRP A 86 -11.26 2.11 -2.25
N TYR A 87 -11.80 0.98 -2.69
CA TYR A 87 -13.11 0.90 -3.33
C TYR A 87 -14.01 -0.04 -2.54
N SER A 88 -15.28 0.32 -2.45
CA SER A 88 -16.29 -0.59 -1.89
C SER A 88 -16.63 -1.67 -2.92
N ILE A 89 -16.59 -2.92 -2.53
CA ILE A 89 -16.94 -4.04 -3.40
C ILE A 89 -18.43 -3.98 -3.76
N GLY A 90 -19.28 -3.61 -2.81
CA GLY A 90 -20.72 -3.59 -3.03
C GLY A 90 -21.19 -2.58 -4.07
N THR A 91 -20.55 -1.41 -4.11
CA THR A 91 -20.94 -0.31 -5.00
C THR A 91 -19.98 -0.08 -6.14
N LEU A 92 -18.77 -0.65 -6.07
CA LEU A 92 -17.69 -0.45 -7.03
C LEU A 92 -17.28 1.02 -7.17
N THR A 93 -17.42 1.78 -6.09
CA THR A 93 -17.05 3.20 -6.04
C THR A 93 -15.99 3.43 -5.00
N GLU A 94 -15.21 4.49 -5.21
CA GLU A 94 -14.19 4.88 -4.23
C GLU A 94 -14.84 5.20 -2.89
N VAL A 95 -14.18 4.78 -1.81
CA VAL A 95 -14.62 5.03 -0.44
C VAL A 95 -14.66 6.53 -0.19
N SER A 96 -15.67 6.98 0.54
CA SER A 96 -15.82 8.40 0.89
C SER A 96 -14.71 8.87 1.81
N ALA A 97 -14.30 10.14 1.64
CA ALA A 97 -13.32 10.77 2.53
C ALA A 97 -13.79 10.69 3.98
N GLY A 98 -12.87 10.43 4.90
CA GLY A 98 -13.15 10.33 6.31
C GLY A 98 -13.60 8.95 6.78
N THR A 99 -13.82 8.00 5.88
CA THR A 99 -14.22 6.64 6.28
C THR A 99 -13.10 5.97 7.07
N ASN A 100 -13.46 5.33 8.17
CA ASN A 100 -12.54 4.56 8.99
C ASN A 100 -12.38 3.17 8.41
N LEU A 101 -11.20 2.85 7.91
CA LEU A 101 -10.87 1.57 7.30
C LEU A 101 -9.91 0.74 8.16
N SER A 102 -9.67 1.15 9.40
CA SER A 102 -8.66 0.53 10.25
C SER A 102 -8.97 -0.90 10.66
N ALA A 103 -10.23 -1.33 10.55
CA ALA A 103 -10.62 -2.70 10.83
C ALA A 103 -10.48 -3.62 9.60
N SER A 104 -10.25 -3.05 8.42
CA SER A 104 -10.11 -3.81 7.19
C SER A 104 -8.64 -3.89 6.80
N TYR A 105 -8.17 -5.09 6.50
CA TYR A 105 -6.77 -5.28 6.13
C TYR A 105 -6.64 -6.30 5.01
N LEU A 106 -5.50 -6.23 4.33
CA LEU A 106 -5.17 -7.15 3.26
C LEU A 106 -3.66 -7.38 3.24
N ARG A 107 -3.27 -8.46 2.60
CA ARG A 107 -1.86 -8.75 2.38
C ARG A 107 -1.43 -8.16 1.05
N LEU A 108 -0.36 -7.36 1.08
CA LEU A 108 0.22 -6.75 -0.10
C LEU A 108 1.57 -7.38 -0.39
N ALA A 109 1.86 -7.56 -1.69
CA ALA A 109 3.20 -7.85 -2.16
C ALA A 109 3.74 -6.60 -2.83
N VAL A 110 4.95 -6.19 -2.46
CA VAL A 110 5.55 -4.94 -2.92
C VAL A 110 6.93 -5.24 -3.46
N LEU A 111 7.18 -4.85 -4.70
CA LEU A 111 8.47 -5.02 -5.36
C LEU A 111 9.16 -3.67 -5.48
N GLY A 112 10.41 -3.60 -5.05
CA GLY A 112 11.21 -2.38 -5.15
C GLY A 112 12.66 -2.61 -4.77
N GLY A 113 13.38 -1.54 -4.62
CA GLY A 113 14.81 -1.65 -4.30
C GLY A 113 15.34 -0.74 -3.23
#